data_635ae07a1cdf1038995d9f3dfde91389
#
_entry.id   635ae07a1cdf1038995d9f3dfde91389
#
_cell.length_a   1.000
_cell.length_b   1.000
_cell.length_c   1.000
_cell.angle_alpha   90.00
_cell.angle_beta   90.00
_cell.angle_gamma   90.00
#
_symmetry.space_group_name_H-M   'P 1'
#
loop_
_entity.id
_entity.type
_entity.pdbx_description
1 polymer ?
#
loop_
_entity_poly.entity_id
_entity_poly.type
_entity_poly.pdbx_seq_one_letter_code
_entity_poly.pdbx_strand_id
1 'polypeptide(L)'
;MRFLTVFIFLCTVQVLSAQTRFYKLYAGTGFDKGEDVLALPDSTFVVAGSSGSWEENAQGFLMKIDQQGNYLWSQAYGAQETEEIKRVFHRPGIGYYLAGMSNSWSGGNYDPMLICTDLSGTQQWIKTYPHAGWERIHDGVMTADTGFVLVGERQVQLEGSADVLLLRLDKFGDTLWTKTIGTSGDDRAFSVLRLQDSLYAIGGEWYVADSSATKGFVMKINDQGMVLWMDTLGLQSGDFSVQDLTQTPFGIQFAGYHTVTSTNHDQFTGMIALDGAITAQNAPIDGPMVSNDIIQQIAYVPQLDACAHSIQVQNQGTYPEPFDVNIGYADALFGFWLGWPATTILNQGYDYCGNIKPTLDGGFIAVGMNSVIVDGQNQLNGGSNVFVLKVNGDGSAYVQTDTVFTTQQLVGLDPLFEGIQVLMYPNPVATVLHFNWEGSEAKLIEIHDVVGNLMHRESMTTSQTIALDKWPQGVYYVRINGRSYPLIKH
;
A
#
# COMPACT_ATOMS: atom_id res chain seq x y z
N MET A 1 3.37 0.01 -72.36
CA MET A 1 3.82 -0.38 -71.00
C MET A 1 2.82 0.26 -70.01
N ARG A 2 1.96 -0.54 -69.42
CA ARG A 2 1.04 -0.08 -68.36
C ARG A 2 1.63 -0.50 -67.03
N PHE A 3 1.99 0.49 -66.20
CA PHE A 3 2.44 0.23 -64.83
C PHE A 3 1.22 -0.06 -63.94
N LEU A 4 1.16 -1.25 -63.37
CA LEU A 4 0.21 -1.66 -62.36
C LEU A 4 0.74 -1.25 -60.99
N THR A 5 0.16 -0.22 -60.36
CA THR A 5 0.47 0.20 -59.03
C THR A 5 -0.32 -0.67 -58.04
N VAL A 6 0.37 -1.60 -57.36
CA VAL A 6 -0.27 -2.41 -56.30
C VAL A 6 -0.23 -1.60 -54.99
N PHE A 7 -1.36 -1.21 -54.50
CA PHE A 7 -1.53 -0.65 -53.14
C PHE A 7 -1.61 -1.82 -52.14
N ILE A 8 -0.54 -1.98 -51.34
CA ILE A 8 -0.60 -2.89 -50.20
C ILE A 8 -1.24 -2.12 -49.03
N PHE A 9 -2.46 -2.47 -48.69
CA PHE A 9 -3.14 -2.02 -47.49
C PHE A 9 -2.56 -2.82 -46.30
N LEU A 10 -1.67 -2.22 -45.53
CA LEU A 10 -1.25 -2.78 -44.23
C LEU A 10 -2.42 -2.59 -43.25
N CYS A 11 -3.24 -3.62 -43.08
CA CYS A 11 -4.24 -3.67 -42.03
C CYS A 11 -3.51 -3.92 -40.71
N THR A 12 -3.21 -2.87 -39.96
CA THR A 12 -2.78 -3.03 -38.56
C THR A 12 -3.99 -3.53 -37.77
N VAL A 13 -4.00 -4.81 -37.47
CA VAL A 13 -4.90 -5.37 -36.46
C VAL A 13 -4.47 -4.78 -35.13
N GLN A 14 -5.11 -3.72 -34.69
CA GLN A 14 -5.06 -3.34 -33.30
C GLN A 14 -5.78 -4.45 -32.53
N VAL A 15 -5.00 -5.28 -31.85
CA VAL A 15 -5.53 -6.16 -30.81
C VAL A 15 -6.03 -5.20 -29.72
N LEU A 16 -7.31 -4.88 -29.74
CA LEU A 16 -7.97 -4.29 -28.58
C LEU A 16 -7.81 -5.32 -27.45
N SER A 17 -6.80 -5.12 -26.63
CA SER A 17 -6.73 -5.77 -25.32
C SER A 17 -8.04 -5.42 -24.62
N ALA A 18 -8.86 -6.42 -24.33
CA ALA A 18 -10.08 -6.20 -23.54
C ALA A 18 -9.64 -5.58 -22.22
N GLN A 19 -9.97 -4.31 -22.03
CA GLN A 19 -9.65 -3.58 -20.81
C GLN A 19 -10.42 -4.28 -19.68
N THR A 20 -9.69 -4.80 -18.71
CA THR A 20 -10.28 -5.50 -17.57
C THR A 20 -10.65 -4.50 -16.50
N ARG A 21 -11.91 -4.51 -16.09
CA ARG A 21 -12.43 -3.78 -14.94
C ARG A 21 -12.97 -4.78 -13.92
N PHE A 22 -12.72 -4.55 -12.64
CA PHE A 22 -13.27 -5.40 -11.60
C PHE A 22 -13.39 -4.63 -10.28
N TYR A 23 -14.31 -5.08 -9.44
CA TYR A 23 -14.34 -4.79 -8.02
C TYR A 23 -14.30 -6.11 -7.26
N LYS A 24 -13.32 -6.28 -6.38
CA LYS A 24 -13.16 -7.50 -5.61
C LYS A 24 -12.88 -7.22 -4.15
N LEU A 25 -13.40 -8.09 -3.29
CA LEU A 25 -13.13 -8.13 -1.87
C LEU A 25 -12.28 -9.35 -1.55
N TYR A 26 -11.22 -9.14 -0.78
CA TYR A 26 -10.37 -10.19 -0.24
C TYR A 26 -10.55 -10.18 1.26
N ALA A 27 -11.16 -11.23 1.78
CA ALA A 27 -11.60 -11.31 3.18
C ALA A 27 -10.82 -12.37 3.94
N GLY A 28 -10.44 -12.03 5.15
CA GLY A 28 -9.97 -12.95 6.17
C GLY A 28 -10.95 -13.08 7.32
N THR A 29 -10.48 -13.43 8.51
CA THR A 29 -11.28 -13.58 9.73
C THR A 29 -11.20 -12.36 10.66
N GLY A 30 -10.29 -11.42 10.37
CA GLY A 30 -10.01 -10.24 11.19
C GLY A 30 -10.21 -8.92 10.46
N PHE A 31 -9.55 -7.88 10.95
CA PHE A 31 -9.52 -6.58 10.30
C PHE A 31 -8.43 -6.57 9.22
N ASP A 32 -8.85 -6.49 7.97
CA ASP A 32 -7.97 -6.47 6.82
C ASP A 32 -8.07 -5.12 6.11
N LYS A 33 -6.92 -4.49 5.85
CA LYS A 33 -6.82 -3.16 5.27
C LYS A 33 -5.77 -3.13 4.18
N GLY A 34 -6.17 -2.77 2.96
CA GLY A 34 -5.25 -2.43 1.87
C GLY A 34 -4.78 -0.99 1.98
N GLU A 35 -3.48 -0.76 1.89
CA GLU A 35 -2.87 0.56 2.02
C GLU A 35 -2.21 1.03 0.72
N ASP A 36 -1.64 0.12 -0.07
CA ASP A 36 -0.99 0.49 -1.33
C ASP A 36 -1.14 -0.59 -2.39
N VAL A 37 -1.10 -0.18 -3.66
CA VAL A 37 -1.21 -1.06 -4.81
C VAL A 37 -0.24 -0.64 -5.92
N LEU A 38 0.39 -1.60 -6.56
CA LEU A 38 1.23 -1.39 -7.74
C LEU A 38 0.72 -2.18 -8.94
N ALA A 39 0.61 -1.52 -10.09
CA ALA A 39 0.48 -2.18 -11.38
C ALA A 39 1.87 -2.61 -11.87
N LEU A 40 2.04 -3.89 -12.16
CA LEU A 40 3.29 -4.44 -12.65
C LEU A 40 3.33 -4.49 -14.19
N PRO A 41 4.53 -4.52 -14.80
CA PRO A 41 4.65 -4.57 -16.28
C PRO A 41 4.04 -5.83 -16.92
N ASP A 42 3.86 -6.90 -16.16
CA ASP A 42 3.22 -8.15 -16.59
C ASP A 42 1.68 -8.12 -16.50
N SER A 43 1.10 -6.94 -16.28
CA SER A 43 -0.33 -6.70 -16.08
C SER A 43 -0.91 -7.35 -14.82
N THR A 44 -0.09 -7.82 -13.91
CA THR A 44 -0.51 -8.23 -12.57
C THR A 44 -0.44 -7.05 -11.60
N PHE A 45 -1.03 -7.22 -10.41
CA PHE A 45 -0.98 -6.21 -9.37
C PHE A 45 -0.43 -6.80 -8.08
N VAL A 46 0.24 -5.98 -7.29
CA VAL A 46 0.57 -6.31 -5.91
C VAL A 46 -0.12 -5.31 -4.98
N VAL A 47 -0.68 -5.83 -3.90
CA VAL A 47 -1.41 -5.09 -2.86
C VAL A 47 -0.69 -5.30 -1.55
N ALA A 48 -0.45 -4.23 -0.81
CA ALA A 48 0.16 -4.27 0.51
C ALA A 48 -0.76 -3.60 1.55
N GLY A 49 -0.62 -4.00 2.80
CA GLY A 49 -1.42 -3.46 3.88
C GLY A 49 -1.19 -4.17 5.20
N SER A 50 -2.20 -4.18 6.04
CA SER A 50 -2.21 -4.87 7.33
C SER A 50 -3.42 -5.78 7.48
N SER A 51 -3.28 -6.86 8.22
CA SER A 51 -4.33 -7.85 8.43
C SER A 51 -4.27 -8.46 9.83
N GLY A 52 -5.40 -8.46 10.52
CA GLY A 52 -5.62 -9.19 11.76
C GLY A 52 -6.16 -10.61 11.57
N SER A 53 -6.11 -11.12 10.33
CA SER A 53 -6.67 -12.43 10.01
C SER A 53 -5.73 -13.60 10.29
N TRP A 54 -4.46 -13.35 10.57
CA TRP A 54 -3.45 -14.39 10.78
C TRP A 54 -3.08 -14.63 12.23
N GLU A 55 -3.08 -13.56 13.02
CA GLU A 55 -2.74 -13.61 14.44
C GLU A 55 -3.67 -12.68 15.25
N GLU A 56 -3.54 -12.69 16.56
CA GLU A 56 -4.29 -11.82 17.45
C GLU A 56 -3.99 -10.34 17.19
N ASN A 57 -2.75 -10.02 16.75
CA ASN A 57 -2.32 -8.69 16.36
C ASN A 57 -2.20 -8.55 14.84
N ALA A 58 -2.33 -7.34 14.33
CA ALA A 58 -2.26 -7.10 12.88
C ALA A 58 -0.85 -7.32 12.34
N GLN A 59 -0.74 -8.09 11.25
CA GLN A 59 0.49 -8.34 10.52
C GLN A 59 0.50 -7.57 9.21
N GLY A 60 1.69 -7.11 8.78
CA GLY A 60 1.86 -6.60 7.44
C GLY A 60 1.65 -7.70 6.40
N PHE A 61 1.08 -7.38 5.23
CA PHE A 61 0.95 -8.36 4.14
C PHE A 61 1.34 -7.80 2.77
N LEU A 62 1.68 -8.72 1.87
CA LEU A 62 1.80 -8.49 0.44
C LEU A 62 1.00 -9.57 -0.29
N MET A 63 0.10 -9.16 -1.18
CA MET A 63 -0.74 -10.04 -1.99
C MET A 63 -0.51 -9.75 -3.48
N LYS A 64 -0.40 -10.79 -4.30
CA LYS A 64 -0.35 -10.66 -5.76
C LYS A 64 -1.64 -11.17 -6.38
N ILE A 65 -2.18 -10.42 -7.34
CA ILE A 65 -3.38 -10.75 -8.10
C ILE A 65 -3.10 -10.62 -9.61
N ASP A 66 -3.87 -11.34 -10.43
CA ASP A 66 -3.77 -11.22 -11.89
C ASP A 66 -4.52 -9.99 -12.42
N GLN A 67 -4.49 -9.80 -13.74
CA GLN A 67 -5.15 -8.69 -14.40
C GLN A 67 -6.69 -8.69 -14.27
N GLN A 68 -7.31 -9.82 -13.90
CA GLN A 68 -8.75 -9.96 -13.62
C GLN A 68 -9.07 -9.84 -12.13
N GLY A 69 -8.06 -9.59 -11.29
CA GLY A 69 -8.17 -9.55 -9.84
C GLY A 69 -8.29 -10.94 -9.22
N ASN A 70 -7.89 -12.02 -9.89
CA ASN A 70 -7.86 -13.31 -9.24
C ASN A 70 -6.61 -13.44 -8.38
N TYR A 71 -6.79 -13.99 -7.19
CA TYR A 71 -5.71 -14.24 -6.24
C TYR A 71 -4.64 -15.19 -6.82
N LEU A 72 -3.39 -14.82 -6.68
CA LEU A 72 -2.24 -15.63 -7.07
C LEU A 72 -1.50 -16.15 -5.84
N TRP A 73 -1.09 -15.26 -4.96
CA TRP A 73 -0.42 -15.58 -3.69
C TRP A 73 -0.47 -14.40 -2.72
N SER A 74 -0.22 -14.68 -1.45
CA SER A 74 0.03 -13.65 -0.43
C SER A 74 1.05 -14.15 0.59
N GLN A 75 1.69 -13.21 1.29
CA GLN A 75 2.64 -13.45 2.36
C GLN A 75 2.37 -12.45 3.49
N ALA A 76 2.52 -12.92 4.72
CA ALA A 76 2.46 -12.09 5.92
C ALA A 76 3.87 -11.79 6.44
N TYR A 77 4.01 -10.64 7.07
CA TYR A 77 5.28 -10.16 7.61
C TYR A 77 5.03 -9.53 8.97
N GLY A 78 5.80 -9.94 9.95
CA GLY A 78 5.70 -9.36 11.27
C GLY A 78 6.30 -10.25 12.35
N ALA A 79 6.00 -9.88 13.58
CA ALA A 79 6.39 -10.60 14.78
C ALA A 79 5.20 -10.67 15.77
N GLN A 80 5.42 -10.50 17.06
CA GLN A 80 4.38 -10.75 18.07
C GLN A 80 3.36 -9.62 18.26
N GLU A 81 3.68 -8.42 17.78
CA GLU A 81 2.84 -7.23 17.94
C GLU A 81 2.30 -6.77 16.57
N THR A 82 2.03 -5.48 16.41
CA THR A 82 1.39 -4.94 15.20
C THR A 82 2.40 -4.43 14.19
N GLU A 83 2.23 -4.82 12.94
CA GLU A 83 2.91 -4.28 11.77
C GLU A 83 1.91 -3.69 10.78
N GLU A 84 2.19 -2.46 10.34
CA GLU A 84 1.41 -1.78 9.31
C GLU A 84 2.30 -1.45 8.12
N ILE A 85 1.99 -2.01 6.95
CA ILE A 85 2.63 -1.62 5.69
C ILE A 85 1.84 -0.47 5.07
N LYS A 86 2.53 0.62 4.76
CA LYS A 86 1.94 1.81 4.15
C LYS A 86 2.23 1.93 2.66
N ARG A 87 3.41 1.44 2.23
CA ARG A 87 3.83 1.54 0.81
C ARG A 87 4.54 0.28 0.35
N VAL A 88 4.33 -0.05 -0.91
CA VAL A 88 5.05 -1.11 -1.60
C VAL A 88 5.82 -0.55 -2.80
N PHE A 89 7.06 -1.00 -2.97
CA PHE A 89 7.91 -0.64 -4.10
C PHE A 89 8.38 -1.89 -4.82
N HIS A 90 8.48 -1.83 -6.13
CA HIS A 90 9.00 -2.93 -6.94
C HIS A 90 10.36 -2.57 -7.54
N ARG A 91 11.35 -3.45 -7.33
CA ARG A 91 12.63 -3.40 -8.05
C ARG A 91 12.70 -4.60 -8.99
N PRO A 92 12.62 -4.34 -10.31
CA PRO A 92 12.67 -5.40 -11.32
C PRO A 92 13.90 -6.31 -11.15
N GLY A 93 13.67 -7.62 -11.18
CA GLY A 93 14.73 -8.63 -11.03
C GLY A 93 15.25 -8.84 -9.59
N ILE A 94 14.72 -8.12 -8.60
CA ILE A 94 15.09 -8.24 -7.18
C ILE A 94 13.88 -8.70 -6.36
N GLY A 95 12.82 -7.89 -6.30
CA GLY A 95 11.64 -8.18 -5.49
C GLY A 95 10.90 -6.94 -5.08
N TYR A 96 10.27 -7.00 -3.90
CA TYR A 96 9.47 -5.90 -3.35
C TYR A 96 10.12 -5.34 -2.09
N TYR A 97 9.87 -4.06 -1.85
CA TYR A 97 10.21 -3.39 -0.61
C TYR A 97 8.92 -2.85 -0.01
N LEU A 98 8.70 -3.14 1.27
CA LEU A 98 7.50 -2.77 2.00
C LEU A 98 7.90 -1.80 3.11
N ALA A 99 7.45 -0.56 3.00
CA ALA A 99 7.70 0.45 4.03
C ALA A 99 6.47 0.63 4.91
N GLY A 100 6.70 0.79 6.20
CA GLY A 100 5.65 0.94 7.18
C GLY A 100 6.20 1.15 8.58
N MET A 101 5.50 0.62 9.56
CA MET A 101 5.86 0.74 10.97
C MET A 101 5.54 -0.54 11.73
N SER A 102 6.22 -0.72 12.85
CA SER A 102 6.06 -1.86 13.75
C SER A 102 6.29 -1.45 15.20
N ASN A 103 5.58 -2.10 16.12
CA ASN A 103 5.84 -1.99 17.55
C ASN A 103 6.41 -3.30 18.17
N SER A 104 6.73 -4.30 17.34
CA SER A 104 7.24 -5.59 17.79
C SER A 104 8.66 -5.55 18.35
N TRP A 105 9.48 -4.59 17.95
CA TRP A 105 10.91 -4.58 18.27
C TRP A 105 11.38 -3.42 19.16
N SER A 106 10.49 -2.54 19.58
CA SER A 106 10.82 -1.27 20.26
C SER A 106 10.24 -1.14 21.67
N GLY A 107 9.78 -2.24 22.26
CA GLY A 107 9.20 -2.20 23.61
C GLY A 107 7.82 -1.55 23.68
N GLY A 108 7.06 -1.59 22.57
CA GLY A 108 5.66 -1.13 22.48
C GLY A 108 5.46 0.21 21.78
N ASN A 109 6.53 0.89 21.36
CA ASN A 109 6.43 2.08 20.50
C ASN A 109 6.44 1.68 19.04
N TYR A 110 5.78 2.47 18.19
CA TYR A 110 5.90 2.30 16.74
C TYR A 110 7.21 2.91 16.24
N ASP A 111 7.97 2.13 15.47
CA ASP A 111 9.14 2.57 14.73
C ASP A 111 8.95 2.35 13.24
N PRO A 112 9.56 3.18 12.38
CA PRO A 112 9.61 2.94 10.95
C PRO A 112 10.24 1.58 10.64
N MET A 113 9.73 0.93 9.59
CA MET A 113 10.14 -0.40 9.17
C MET A 113 10.28 -0.46 7.65
N LEU A 114 11.29 -1.19 7.17
CA LEU A 114 11.44 -1.56 5.77
C LEU A 114 11.71 -3.06 5.65
N ILE A 115 10.90 -3.75 4.86
CA ILE A 115 11.05 -5.17 4.56
C ILE A 115 11.48 -5.31 3.11
N CYS A 116 12.44 -6.17 2.82
CA CYS A 116 12.80 -6.59 1.47
C CYS A 116 12.38 -8.03 1.24
N THR A 117 11.74 -8.27 0.11
CA THR A 117 11.34 -9.62 -0.33
C THR A 117 11.92 -9.93 -1.70
N ASP A 118 11.88 -11.20 -2.10
CA ASP A 118 12.05 -11.58 -3.49
C ASP A 118 10.74 -11.41 -4.30
N LEU A 119 10.74 -11.80 -5.58
CA LEU A 119 9.58 -11.69 -6.47
C LEU A 119 8.43 -12.65 -6.10
N SER A 120 8.69 -13.66 -5.27
CA SER A 120 7.66 -14.55 -4.72
C SER A 120 7.06 -14.05 -3.41
N GLY A 121 7.52 -12.90 -2.91
CA GLY A 121 7.12 -12.35 -1.62
C GLY A 121 7.90 -12.93 -0.44
N THR A 122 8.87 -13.83 -0.66
CA THR A 122 9.66 -14.39 0.44
C THR A 122 10.56 -13.32 1.06
N GLN A 123 10.42 -13.08 2.37
CA GLN A 123 11.21 -12.09 3.09
C GLN A 123 12.70 -12.42 3.01
N GLN A 124 13.50 -11.46 2.60
CA GLN A 124 14.96 -11.55 2.55
C GLN A 124 15.59 -10.91 3.80
N TRP A 125 15.08 -9.78 4.21
CA TRP A 125 15.45 -9.09 5.43
C TRP A 125 14.38 -8.09 5.85
N ILE A 126 14.46 -7.69 7.12
CA ILE A 126 13.67 -6.62 7.73
C ILE A 126 14.62 -5.69 8.49
N LYS A 127 14.35 -4.39 8.42
CA LYS A 127 15.04 -3.36 9.20
C LYS A 127 14.04 -2.45 9.86
N THR A 128 14.30 -2.12 11.12
CA THR A 128 13.57 -1.10 11.87
C THR A 128 14.51 0.08 12.17
N TYR A 129 13.93 1.26 12.34
CA TYR A 129 14.68 2.51 12.51
C TYR A 129 14.26 3.18 13.83
N PRO A 130 14.60 2.56 14.97
CA PRO A 130 14.12 3.00 16.26
C PRO A 130 14.76 4.33 16.69
N HIS A 131 13.92 5.20 17.24
CA HIS A 131 14.32 6.42 17.94
C HIS A 131 13.58 6.50 19.29
N ALA A 132 13.84 7.54 20.05
CA ALA A 132 13.09 7.77 21.28
C ALA A 132 11.72 8.36 20.94
N GLY A 133 10.65 7.67 21.35
CA GLY A 133 9.28 8.12 21.16
C GLY A 133 8.46 7.25 20.21
N TRP A 134 7.52 7.85 19.53
CA TRP A 134 6.67 7.20 18.55
C TRP A 134 6.96 7.78 17.17
N GLU A 135 7.27 6.92 16.23
CA GLU A 135 7.44 7.30 14.83
C GLU A 135 6.42 6.55 13.98
N ARG A 136 5.70 7.29 13.14
CA ARG A 136 4.77 6.72 12.17
C ARG A 136 5.15 7.13 10.76
N ILE A 137 5.19 6.17 9.86
CA ILE A 137 5.33 6.42 8.42
C ILE A 137 3.94 6.44 7.80
N HIS A 138 3.68 7.50 7.03
CA HIS A 138 2.44 7.66 6.28
C HIS A 138 2.65 7.42 4.80
N ASP A 139 3.80 7.84 4.25
CA ASP A 139 4.09 7.70 2.83
C ASP A 139 5.58 7.49 2.56
N GLY A 140 5.90 7.12 1.32
CA GLY A 140 7.26 6.95 0.86
C GLY A 140 7.38 6.87 -0.65
N VAL A 141 8.56 7.21 -1.15
CA VAL A 141 8.91 7.11 -2.58
C VAL A 141 10.28 6.46 -2.76
N MET A 142 10.42 5.72 -3.87
CA MET A 142 11.73 5.23 -4.29
C MET A 142 12.49 6.37 -4.99
N THR A 143 13.74 6.56 -4.61
CA THR A 143 14.62 7.61 -5.13
C THR A 143 15.29 7.20 -6.45
N ALA A 144 15.99 8.14 -7.11
CA ALA A 144 16.67 7.88 -8.38
C ALA A 144 17.80 6.85 -8.27
N ASP A 145 18.48 6.80 -7.13
CA ASP A 145 19.54 5.84 -6.79
C ASP A 145 19.01 4.52 -6.23
N THR A 146 17.67 4.32 -6.33
CA THR A 146 16.95 3.14 -5.84
C THR A 146 16.94 2.97 -4.31
N GLY A 147 17.24 4.03 -3.54
CA GLY A 147 16.95 4.14 -2.12
C GLY A 147 15.52 4.62 -1.87
N PHE A 148 15.26 5.16 -0.67
CA PHE A 148 13.91 5.55 -0.27
C PHE A 148 13.91 6.88 0.48
N VAL A 149 12.89 7.68 0.27
CA VAL A 149 12.48 8.76 1.18
C VAL A 149 11.14 8.35 1.78
N LEU A 150 11.10 8.23 3.10
CA LEU A 150 9.89 7.96 3.86
C LEU A 150 9.54 9.18 4.68
N VAL A 151 8.24 9.46 4.81
CA VAL A 151 7.73 10.62 5.55
C VAL A 151 6.62 10.23 6.51
N GLY A 152 6.46 11.03 7.55
CA GLY A 152 5.44 10.78 8.55
C GLY A 152 5.51 11.76 9.70
N GLU A 153 5.36 11.24 10.91
CA GLU A 153 5.39 12.01 12.15
C GLU A 153 6.29 11.35 13.19
N ARG A 154 6.85 12.18 14.09
CA ARG A 154 7.61 11.75 15.25
C ARG A 154 7.13 12.49 16.49
N GLN A 155 6.80 11.77 17.53
CA GLN A 155 6.46 12.30 18.85
C GLN A 155 7.47 11.83 19.88
N VAL A 156 8.27 12.74 20.40
CA VAL A 156 9.39 12.39 21.31
C VAL A 156 8.91 12.12 22.75
N GLN A 157 7.79 12.71 23.15
CA GLN A 157 7.21 12.57 24.50
C GLN A 157 5.73 12.15 24.36
N LEU A 158 5.26 11.29 25.26
CA LEU A 158 3.86 10.82 25.27
C LEU A 158 2.80 11.93 25.31
N GLU A 159 3.14 13.10 25.85
CA GLU A 159 2.27 14.29 25.94
C GLU A 159 2.84 15.47 25.10
N GLY A 160 3.80 15.20 24.22
CA GLY A 160 4.39 16.21 23.35
C GLY A 160 3.66 16.32 22.01
N SER A 161 3.93 17.41 21.29
CA SER A 161 3.51 17.54 19.89
C SER A 161 4.28 16.60 18.97
N ALA A 162 3.65 16.25 17.86
CA ALA A 162 4.30 15.53 16.77
C ALA A 162 5.01 16.51 15.84
N ASP A 163 6.17 16.13 15.32
CA ASP A 163 6.91 16.84 14.28
C ASP A 163 6.97 16.01 12.99
N VAL A 164 7.07 16.66 11.84
CA VAL A 164 7.31 15.98 10.55
C VAL A 164 8.58 15.14 10.62
N LEU A 165 8.46 13.86 10.35
CA LEU A 165 9.57 12.92 10.20
C LEU A 165 9.95 12.76 8.74
N LEU A 166 11.24 12.88 8.42
CA LEU A 166 11.84 12.59 7.13
C LEU A 166 12.96 11.56 7.32
N LEU A 167 12.87 10.43 6.63
CA LEU A 167 13.86 9.34 6.69
C LEU A 167 14.36 9.02 5.29
N ARG A 168 15.66 9.17 5.05
CA ARG A 168 16.33 8.83 3.78
C ARG A 168 17.13 7.55 3.96
N LEU A 169 16.81 6.55 3.16
CA LEU A 169 17.49 5.25 3.16
C LEU A 169 18.20 5.03 1.82
N ASP A 170 19.29 4.30 1.85
CA ASP A 170 19.94 3.80 0.64
C ASP A 170 19.19 2.58 0.07
N LYS A 171 19.69 2.04 -1.03
CA LYS A 171 19.10 0.88 -1.71
C LYS A 171 19.16 -0.44 -0.92
N PHE A 172 19.93 -0.49 0.15
CA PHE A 172 20.02 -1.63 1.07
C PHE A 172 19.19 -1.43 2.34
N GLY A 173 18.52 -0.29 2.45
CA GLY A 173 17.76 0.10 3.62
C GLY A 173 18.64 0.65 4.75
N ASP A 174 19.88 1.04 4.49
CA ASP A 174 20.71 1.70 5.50
C ASP A 174 20.37 3.19 5.56
N THR A 175 20.30 3.74 6.78
CA THR A 175 19.95 5.15 6.99
C THR A 175 21.08 6.05 6.48
N LEU A 176 20.74 6.93 5.53
CA LEU A 176 21.63 8.00 5.10
C LEU A 176 21.48 9.24 5.99
N TRP A 177 20.25 9.60 6.30
CA TRP A 177 19.91 10.66 7.24
C TRP A 177 18.47 10.53 7.75
N THR A 178 18.24 11.08 8.95
CA THR A 178 16.91 11.29 9.53
C THR A 178 16.78 12.76 9.91
N LYS A 179 15.64 13.37 9.64
CA LYS A 179 15.34 14.75 10.03
C LYS A 179 13.96 14.85 10.64
N THR A 180 13.85 15.77 11.59
CA THR A 180 12.59 16.16 12.21
C THR A 180 12.43 17.65 12.02
N ILE A 181 11.26 18.10 11.57
CA ILE A 181 10.96 19.49 11.27
C ILE A 181 9.58 19.78 11.86
N GLY A 182 9.48 20.80 12.72
CA GLY A 182 8.19 21.12 13.33
C GLY A 182 8.20 22.40 14.14
N THR A 183 7.06 22.65 14.78
CA THR A 183 6.76 23.82 15.61
C THR A 183 6.49 23.40 17.06
N SER A 184 5.77 24.21 17.82
CA SER A 184 5.31 23.84 19.16
C SER A 184 3.98 23.05 19.17
N GLY A 185 3.34 22.88 18.04
CA GLY A 185 2.11 22.09 17.87
C GLY A 185 2.35 20.86 17.01
N ASP A 186 1.28 20.21 16.62
CA ASP A 186 1.35 19.00 15.80
C ASP A 186 1.63 19.33 14.33
N ASP A 187 2.73 18.78 13.81
CA ASP A 187 3.17 18.91 12.43
C ASP A 187 3.35 17.50 11.85
N ARG A 188 2.67 17.18 10.76
CA ARG A 188 2.63 15.82 10.19
C ARG A 188 2.79 15.85 8.67
N ALA A 189 3.56 14.92 8.12
CA ALA A 189 3.61 14.69 6.68
C ALA A 189 2.77 13.47 6.31
N PHE A 190 1.84 13.61 5.37
CA PHE A 190 0.97 12.53 4.91
C PHE A 190 1.32 12.02 3.52
N SER A 191 1.96 12.83 2.69
CA SER A 191 2.32 12.44 1.33
C SER A 191 3.71 12.93 0.95
N VAL A 192 4.41 12.13 0.13
CA VAL A 192 5.66 12.52 -0.53
C VAL A 192 5.62 12.17 -2.00
N LEU A 193 5.97 13.13 -2.83
CA LEU A 193 6.03 13.03 -4.27
C LEU A 193 7.47 13.21 -4.74
N ARG A 194 7.99 12.25 -5.51
CA ARG A 194 9.29 12.40 -6.16
C ARG A 194 9.16 13.29 -7.39
N LEU A 195 9.94 14.35 -7.43
CA LEU A 195 10.10 15.26 -8.57
C LEU A 195 11.35 14.90 -9.38
N GLN A 196 11.62 15.68 -10.45
CA GLN A 196 12.88 15.56 -11.19
C GLN A 196 14.08 16.02 -10.34
N ASP A 197 15.29 15.70 -10.80
CA ASP A 197 16.56 16.17 -10.23
C ASP A 197 16.78 15.84 -8.74
N SER A 198 16.27 14.68 -8.28
CA SER A 198 16.35 14.25 -6.89
C SER A 198 15.74 15.25 -5.91
N LEU A 199 14.64 15.87 -6.31
CA LEU A 199 13.81 16.74 -5.50
C LEU A 199 12.54 16.01 -5.08
N TYR A 200 11.95 16.45 -3.96
CA TYR A 200 10.74 15.85 -3.41
C TYR A 200 9.79 16.96 -2.96
N ALA A 201 8.50 16.77 -3.20
CA ALA A 201 7.44 17.56 -2.58
C ALA A 201 6.80 16.76 -1.46
N ILE A 202 6.50 17.40 -0.34
CA ILE A 202 5.92 16.79 0.86
C ILE A 202 4.69 17.60 1.24
N GLY A 203 3.58 16.93 1.47
CA GLY A 203 2.33 17.52 1.91
C GLY A 203 1.89 17.02 3.27
N GLY A 204 1.15 17.84 4.00
CA GLY A 204 0.68 17.47 5.32
C GLY A 204 0.01 18.59 6.10
N GLU A 205 0.16 18.58 7.40
CA GLU A 205 -0.36 19.51 8.38
C GLU A 205 0.78 20.27 9.07
N TRP A 206 0.57 21.57 9.27
CA TRP A 206 1.51 22.47 9.93
C TRP A 206 0.81 23.36 10.93
N TYR A 207 1.25 23.32 12.18
CA TYR A 207 0.69 24.17 13.22
C TYR A 207 1.19 25.61 13.09
N VAL A 208 0.26 26.58 13.16
CA VAL A 208 0.56 28.00 13.10
C VAL A 208 0.21 28.65 14.46
N ALA A 209 1.22 28.95 15.26
CA ALA A 209 1.07 29.43 16.63
C ALA A 209 0.24 30.72 16.74
N ASP A 210 0.42 31.66 15.81
CA ASP A 210 -0.27 32.97 15.83
C ASP A 210 -1.79 32.83 15.68
N SER A 211 -2.28 31.83 14.99
CA SER A 211 -3.71 31.52 14.81
C SER A 211 -4.21 30.39 15.67
N SER A 212 -3.32 29.65 16.35
CA SER A 212 -3.61 28.40 17.04
C SER A 212 -4.39 27.43 16.16
N ALA A 213 -4.08 27.39 14.87
CA ALA A 213 -4.75 26.60 13.86
C ALA A 213 -3.74 25.73 13.09
N THR A 214 -4.20 24.59 12.63
CA THR A 214 -3.46 23.74 11.70
C THR A 214 -3.71 24.19 10.27
N LYS A 215 -2.67 24.32 9.47
CA LYS A 215 -2.75 24.64 8.04
C LYS A 215 -2.22 23.48 7.23
N GLY A 216 -2.81 23.25 6.06
CA GLY A 216 -2.18 22.42 5.07
C GLY A 216 -0.82 23.00 4.68
N PHE A 217 0.16 22.19 4.38
CA PHE A 217 1.41 22.64 3.81
C PHE A 217 1.83 21.82 2.62
N VAL A 218 2.61 22.44 1.74
CA VAL A 218 3.46 21.75 0.77
C VAL A 218 4.86 22.32 0.90
N MET A 219 5.86 21.45 1.08
CA MET A 219 7.26 21.84 1.06
C MET A 219 8.03 21.06 0.00
N LYS A 220 9.07 21.69 -0.54
CA LYS A 220 10.01 21.08 -1.47
C LYS A 220 11.36 20.92 -0.80
N ILE A 221 11.92 19.72 -0.88
CA ILE A 221 13.24 19.40 -0.35
C ILE A 221 14.16 18.86 -1.43
N ASN A 222 15.47 18.95 -1.21
CA ASN A 222 16.47 18.24 -2.00
C ASN A 222 16.82 16.88 -1.40
N ASP A 223 17.71 16.11 -2.07
CA ASP A 223 18.12 14.77 -1.63
C ASP A 223 18.89 14.75 -0.29
N GLN A 224 19.40 15.90 0.17
CA GLN A 224 19.99 16.06 1.50
C GLN A 224 18.94 16.43 2.57
N GLY A 225 17.66 16.48 2.22
CA GLY A 225 16.56 16.87 3.10
C GLY A 225 16.61 18.35 3.49
N MET A 226 17.16 19.20 2.65
CA MET A 226 17.18 20.65 2.84
C MET A 226 15.90 21.24 2.26
N VAL A 227 15.14 22.00 3.04
CA VAL A 227 13.94 22.69 2.57
C VAL A 227 14.37 23.80 1.62
N LEU A 228 13.85 23.77 0.40
CA LEU A 228 14.09 24.78 -0.64
C LEU A 228 13.02 25.86 -0.60
N TRP A 229 11.76 25.46 -0.39
CA TRP A 229 10.64 26.34 -0.11
C TRP A 229 9.55 25.55 0.64
N MET A 230 8.70 26.26 1.34
CA MET A 230 7.53 25.74 2.04
C MET A 230 6.44 26.80 2.05
N ASP A 231 5.23 26.39 1.67
CA ASP A 231 4.04 27.22 1.70
C ASP A 231 2.98 26.58 2.56
N THR A 232 2.34 27.40 3.40
CA THR A 232 1.16 27.01 4.16
C THR A 232 -0.10 27.38 3.37
N LEU A 233 -1.06 26.46 3.38
CA LEU A 233 -2.27 26.49 2.57
C LEU A 233 -3.49 26.68 3.46
N GLY A 234 -4.47 27.40 2.95
CA GLY A 234 -5.72 27.67 3.65
C GLY A 234 -6.03 29.16 3.73
N LEU A 235 -7.04 29.60 2.97
CA LEU A 235 -7.42 31.00 2.79
C LEU A 235 -8.32 31.53 3.91
N GLN A 236 -8.91 30.66 4.74
CA GLN A 236 -9.93 30.99 5.73
C GLN A 236 -9.50 30.61 7.16
N SER A 237 -10.30 30.99 8.15
CA SER A 237 -10.19 30.44 9.49
C SER A 237 -10.56 28.96 9.48
N GLY A 238 -9.93 28.17 10.33
CA GLY A 238 -10.15 26.73 10.44
C GLY A 238 -8.88 25.95 10.15
N ASP A 239 -8.96 24.65 10.36
CA ASP A 239 -7.87 23.73 10.13
C ASP A 239 -7.93 23.17 8.71
N PHE A 240 -6.77 23.05 8.09
CA PHE A 240 -6.58 22.52 6.75
C PHE A 240 -5.57 21.39 6.77
N SER A 241 -5.80 20.38 5.96
CA SER A 241 -4.89 19.26 5.81
C SER A 241 -4.66 18.95 4.34
N VAL A 242 -3.41 18.68 3.96
CA VAL A 242 -3.05 18.09 2.66
C VAL A 242 -2.82 16.60 2.91
N GLN A 243 -3.69 15.77 2.36
CA GLN A 243 -3.64 14.32 2.54
C GLN A 243 -2.80 13.63 1.46
N ASP A 244 -2.83 14.15 0.23
CA ASP A 244 -2.07 13.56 -0.87
C ASP A 244 -1.65 14.59 -1.93
N LEU A 245 -0.59 14.23 -2.67
CA LEU A 245 0.03 15.00 -3.73
C LEU A 245 0.16 14.19 -5.02
N THR A 246 -0.07 14.82 -6.16
CA THR A 246 0.25 14.24 -7.45
C THR A 246 0.89 15.27 -8.38
N GLN A 247 1.79 14.81 -9.27
CA GLN A 247 2.36 15.67 -10.29
C GLN A 247 1.53 15.60 -11.57
N THR A 248 1.08 16.78 -12.02
CA THR A 248 0.43 16.99 -13.31
C THR A 248 1.37 17.73 -14.26
N PRO A 249 1.04 17.86 -15.56
CA PRO A 249 1.80 18.72 -16.48
C PRO A 249 1.86 20.20 -16.06
N PHE A 250 0.92 20.63 -15.21
CA PHE A 250 0.76 22.03 -14.80
C PHE A 250 1.45 22.36 -13.47
N GLY A 251 1.84 21.35 -12.68
CA GLY A 251 2.46 21.53 -11.37
C GLY A 251 2.19 20.38 -10.42
N ILE A 252 2.18 20.67 -9.13
CA ILE A 252 1.86 19.75 -8.05
C ILE A 252 0.41 20.02 -7.64
N GLN A 253 -0.47 19.08 -7.89
CA GLN A 253 -1.83 19.15 -7.36
C GLN A 253 -1.84 18.54 -5.97
N PHE A 254 -2.50 19.21 -5.03
CA PHE A 254 -2.73 18.73 -3.68
C PHE A 254 -4.22 18.49 -3.42
N ALA A 255 -4.51 17.56 -2.53
CA ALA A 255 -5.86 17.24 -2.11
C ALA A 255 -5.90 16.88 -0.63
N GLY A 256 -7.03 17.15 0.01
CA GLY A 256 -7.24 16.89 1.43
C GLY A 256 -8.58 17.44 1.91
N TYR A 257 -8.58 18.05 3.09
CA TYR A 257 -9.79 18.60 3.69
C TYR A 257 -9.56 19.92 4.42
N HIS A 258 -10.68 20.61 4.63
CA HIS A 258 -10.81 21.81 5.43
C HIS A 258 -11.86 21.58 6.52
N THR A 259 -11.52 21.88 7.76
CA THR A 259 -12.44 21.75 8.91
C THR A 259 -13.32 23.00 9.00
N VAL A 260 -14.61 22.84 8.70
CA VAL A 260 -15.61 23.92 8.79
C VAL A 260 -16.16 24.06 10.21
N THR A 261 -16.40 22.92 10.87
CA THR A 261 -16.77 22.82 12.27
C THR A 261 -16.05 21.62 12.89
N SER A 262 -16.09 21.44 14.20
CA SER A 262 -15.46 20.30 14.88
C SER A 262 -15.95 18.92 14.38
N THR A 263 -17.02 18.86 13.62
CA THR A 263 -17.66 17.64 13.11
C THR A 263 -17.92 17.65 11.61
N ASN A 264 -17.50 18.70 10.90
CA ASN A 264 -17.69 18.82 9.46
C ASN A 264 -16.38 19.17 8.76
N HIS A 265 -16.00 18.35 7.80
CA HIS A 265 -14.84 18.53 6.94
C HIS A 265 -15.31 18.61 5.49
N ASP A 266 -14.81 19.61 4.76
CA ASP A 266 -15.08 19.78 3.34
C ASP A 266 -13.80 19.53 2.54
N GLN A 267 -13.96 19.17 1.28
CA GLN A 267 -12.86 18.94 0.36
C GLN A 267 -11.96 20.18 0.23
N PHE A 268 -10.67 19.96 0.19
CA PHE A 268 -9.67 20.98 -0.06
C PHE A 268 -8.71 20.54 -1.17
N THR A 269 -8.64 21.28 -2.24
CA THR A 269 -7.79 21.01 -3.39
C THR A 269 -7.10 22.24 -3.90
N GLY A 270 -6.04 22.06 -4.66
CA GLY A 270 -5.38 23.16 -5.33
C GLY A 270 -4.14 22.74 -6.12
N MET A 271 -3.44 23.73 -6.61
CA MET A 271 -2.27 23.59 -7.46
C MET A 271 -1.15 24.51 -7.00
N ILE A 272 0.05 23.97 -6.96
CA ILE A 272 1.29 24.70 -6.71
C ILE A 272 2.23 24.47 -7.90
N ALA A 273 2.78 25.53 -8.45
CA ALA A 273 3.82 25.44 -9.46
C ALA A 273 5.12 24.85 -8.86
N LEU A 274 6.01 24.32 -9.69
CA LEU A 274 7.25 23.69 -9.22
C LEU A 274 8.23 24.66 -8.52
N ASP A 275 8.04 25.97 -8.67
CA ASP A 275 8.80 27.03 -7.97
C ASP A 275 8.19 27.45 -6.62
N GLY A 276 7.03 26.89 -6.26
CA GLY A 276 6.32 27.15 -5.02
C GLY A 276 5.13 28.12 -5.17
N ALA A 277 4.95 28.75 -6.34
CA ALA A 277 3.83 29.68 -6.51
C ALA A 277 2.47 28.94 -6.44
N ILE A 278 1.62 29.33 -5.49
CA ILE A 278 0.25 28.80 -5.41
C ILE A 278 -0.55 29.37 -6.58
N THR A 279 -1.00 28.49 -7.48
CA THR A 279 -1.72 28.88 -8.69
C THR A 279 -3.24 28.72 -8.55
N ALA A 280 -3.67 27.80 -7.70
CA ALA A 280 -5.09 27.60 -7.39
C ALA A 280 -5.25 27.04 -5.97
N GLN A 281 -6.30 27.48 -5.27
CA GLN A 281 -6.81 26.83 -4.06
C GLN A 281 -8.33 26.84 -4.11
N ASN A 282 -8.93 25.72 -3.83
CA ASN A 282 -10.37 25.54 -3.79
C ASN A 282 -10.77 24.87 -2.48
N ALA A 283 -11.56 25.55 -1.69
CA ALA A 283 -12.20 25.02 -0.49
C ALA A 283 -13.69 25.38 -0.62
N PRO A 284 -14.48 24.61 -1.34
CA PRO A 284 -15.90 24.86 -1.46
C PRO A 284 -16.51 24.80 -0.05
N ILE A 285 -17.25 25.84 0.28
CA ILE A 285 -18.13 25.82 1.46
C ILE A 285 -19.41 25.22 0.95
N ASP A 286 -19.70 23.99 1.30
CA ASP A 286 -20.99 23.42 0.98
C ASP A 286 -22.11 24.25 1.61
N GLY A 287 -23.20 24.39 0.84
CA GLY A 287 -24.46 24.91 1.34
C GLY A 287 -24.94 24.06 2.55
N PRO A 288 -26.17 24.22 3.00
CA PRO A 288 -26.65 23.69 4.29
C PRO A 288 -26.70 22.14 4.42
N MET A 289 -26.10 21.39 3.51
CA MET A 289 -25.93 19.94 3.65
C MET A 289 -24.59 19.69 4.35
N VAL A 290 -24.71 19.25 5.59
CA VAL A 290 -23.58 18.90 6.46
C VAL A 290 -23.09 17.50 6.03
N SER A 291 -22.18 17.39 5.10
CA SER A 291 -21.47 16.15 4.78
C SER A 291 -20.01 16.28 5.19
N ASN A 292 -19.43 15.23 5.76
CA ASN A 292 -17.99 15.17 5.94
C ASN A 292 -17.38 14.55 4.68
N ASP A 293 -16.73 15.39 3.86
CA ASP A 293 -16.15 14.99 2.60
C ASP A 293 -14.64 15.21 2.64
N ILE A 294 -13.88 14.13 2.77
CA ILE A 294 -12.42 14.15 2.87
C ILE A 294 -11.83 13.52 1.63
N ILE A 295 -11.02 14.26 0.86
CA ILE A 295 -10.21 13.64 -0.19
C ILE A 295 -9.00 12.97 0.47
N GLN A 296 -8.93 11.64 0.34
CA GLN A 296 -7.86 10.84 0.94
C GLN A 296 -6.69 10.62 -0.01
N GLN A 297 -6.99 10.39 -1.30
CA GLN A 297 -5.97 10.03 -2.28
C GLN A 297 -6.25 10.73 -3.62
N ILE A 298 -5.17 11.05 -4.33
CA ILE A 298 -5.20 11.66 -5.66
C ILE A 298 -4.12 11.04 -6.55
N ALA A 299 -4.46 10.76 -7.81
CA ALA A 299 -3.50 10.25 -8.79
C ALA A 299 -3.76 10.84 -10.17
N TYR A 300 -2.77 11.46 -10.79
CA TYR A 300 -2.87 11.91 -12.17
C TYR A 300 -2.90 10.72 -13.13
N VAL A 301 -3.88 10.70 -14.02
CA VAL A 301 -4.09 9.68 -15.06
C VAL A 301 -3.80 10.32 -16.42
N PRO A 302 -2.59 10.14 -16.97
CA PRO A 302 -2.12 10.88 -18.14
C PRO A 302 -3.00 10.70 -19.39
N GLN A 303 -3.59 9.51 -19.59
CA GLN A 303 -4.41 9.19 -20.75
C GLN A 303 -5.77 9.92 -20.77
N LEU A 304 -6.23 10.33 -19.59
CA LEU A 304 -7.49 11.06 -19.42
C LEU A 304 -7.26 12.57 -19.22
N ASP A 305 -6.01 13.00 -19.06
CA ASP A 305 -5.63 14.35 -18.63
C ASP A 305 -6.46 14.82 -17.42
N ALA A 306 -6.62 13.92 -16.45
CA ALA A 306 -7.45 14.11 -15.27
C ALA A 306 -6.80 13.46 -14.04
N CYS A 307 -7.25 13.85 -12.86
CA CYS A 307 -6.85 13.22 -11.61
C CYS A 307 -7.97 12.34 -11.09
N ALA A 308 -7.65 11.09 -10.77
CA ALA A 308 -8.53 10.23 -10.00
C ALA A 308 -8.47 10.64 -8.52
N HIS A 309 -9.62 10.81 -7.89
CA HIS A 309 -9.76 11.17 -6.47
C HIS A 309 -10.52 10.09 -5.73
N SER A 310 -10.11 9.77 -4.52
CA SER A 310 -10.95 9.07 -3.55
C SER A 310 -11.45 10.05 -2.51
N ILE A 311 -12.76 10.08 -2.33
CA ILE A 311 -13.43 10.94 -1.36
C ILE A 311 -14.12 10.03 -0.37
N GLN A 312 -13.78 10.21 0.91
CA GLN A 312 -14.54 9.61 2.00
C GLN A 312 -15.71 10.54 2.33
N VAL A 313 -16.92 10.02 2.21
CA VAL A 313 -18.17 10.76 2.43
C VAL A 313 -18.90 10.16 3.62
N GLN A 314 -19.29 10.99 4.60
CA GLN A 314 -20.10 10.55 5.73
C GLN A 314 -21.58 10.57 5.36
N ASN A 315 -22.22 9.41 5.38
CA ASN A 315 -23.66 9.30 5.16
C ASN A 315 -24.48 9.74 6.38
N GLN A 316 -25.28 10.78 6.21
CA GLN A 316 -26.13 11.30 7.30
C GLN A 316 -27.36 10.42 7.53
N GLY A 317 -27.68 10.14 8.78
CA GLY A 317 -28.98 9.64 9.22
C GLY A 317 -29.03 8.28 9.91
N THR A 318 -27.92 7.55 10.01
CA THR A 318 -27.82 6.32 10.81
C THR A 318 -26.68 6.42 11.81
N TYR A 319 -26.91 6.13 13.06
CA TYR A 319 -25.83 6.14 14.08
C TYR A 319 -25.42 4.68 14.40
N PRO A 320 -24.10 4.34 14.40
CA PRO A 320 -22.97 5.17 13.96
C PRO A 320 -23.02 5.42 12.44
N GLU A 321 -22.74 6.67 12.04
CA GLU A 321 -22.81 7.09 10.64
C GLU A 321 -21.68 6.41 9.84
N PRO A 322 -22.00 5.60 8.81
CA PRO A 322 -21.00 4.95 8.00
C PRO A 322 -20.28 5.96 7.09
N PHE A 323 -19.00 5.70 6.81
CA PHE A 323 -18.26 6.40 5.78
C PHE A 323 -18.19 5.55 4.53
N ASP A 324 -18.60 6.12 3.41
CA ASP A 324 -18.46 5.50 2.09
C ASP A 324 -17.28 6.11 1.32
N VAL A 325 -16.73 5.36 0.40
CA VAL A 325 -15.69 5.85 -0.51
C VAL A 325 -16.29 6.10 -1.89
N ASN A 326 -16.20 7.34 -2.35
CA ASN A 326 -16.49 7.73 -3.72
C ASN A 326 -15.18 7.89 -4.50
N ILE A 327 -15.08 7.25 -5.65
CA ILE A 327 -13.93 7.40 -6.54
C ILE A 327 -14.39 8.02 -7.85
N GLY A 328 -13.81 9.16 -8.22
CA GLY A 328 -14.17 9.91 -9.41
C GLY A 328 -12.99 10.65 -10.01
N TYR A 329 -13.27 11.47 -11.00
CA TYR A 329 -12.27 12.26 -11.70
C TYR A 329 -12.47 13.77 -11.47
N ALA A 330 -11.35 14.48 -11.36
CA ALA A 330 -11.28 15.92 -11.39
C ALA A 330 -10.32 16.36 -12.49
N ASP A 331 -10.48 17.60 -12.98
CA ASP A 331 -9.55 18.11 -13.99
C ASP A 331 -8.14 18.28 -13.43
N ALA A 332 -7.14 18.09 -14.30
CA ALA A 332 -5.74 18.13 -13.92
C ALA A 332 -5.21 19.55 -13.66
N LEU A 333 -5.96 20.61 -14.02
CA LEU A 333 -5.53 22.00 -13.92
C LEU A 333 -6.01 22.69 -12.64
N PHE A 334 -7.28 22.45 -12.25
CA PHE A 334 -7.90 23.17 -11.14
C PHE A 334 -8.45 22.26 -10.04
N GLY A 335 -8.50 20.95 -10.26
CA GLY A 335 -9.07 19.98 -9.30
C GLY A 335 -10.60 20.05 -9.20
N PHE A 336 -11.30 20.69 -10.16
CA PHE A 336 -12.75 20.68 -10.21
C PHE A 336 -13.30 19.32 -10.70
N TRP A 337 -14.34 18.85 -10.07
CA TRP A 337 -15.05 17.67 -10.52
C TRP A 337 -15.44 17.77 -12.00
N LEU A 338 -14.98 16.82 -12.79
CA LEU A 338 -15.38 16.72 -14.21
C LEU A 338 -16.75 16.03 -14.39
N GLY A 339 -17.36 15.61 -13.27
CA GLY A 339 -18.56 14.79 -13.34
C GLY A 339 -18.25 13.33 -13.74
N TRP A 340 -19.21 12.49 -13.60
CA TRP A 340 -19.27 11.05 -13.69
C TRP A 340 -18.43 10.34 -14.77
N PRO A 341 -18.01 9.08 -14.49
CA PRO A 341 -18.67 8.24 -13.50
C PRO A 341 -17.86 8.12 -12.21
N ALA A 342 -18.41 8.59 -11.09
CA ALA A 342 -17.96 8.18 -9.79
C ALA A 342 -18.47 6.75 -9.53
N THR A 343 -17.60 5.88 -9.07
CA THR A 343 -18.04 4.61 -8.48
C THR A 343 -18.13 4.82 -7.00
N THR A 344 -19.34 4.73 -6.46
CA THR A 344 -19.58 4.74 -5.03
C THR A 344 -19.44 3.31 -4.52
N ILE A 345 -18.56 3.09 -3.57
CA ILE A 345 -18.49 1.85 -2.81
C ILE A 345 -19.47 2.01 -1.66
N LEU A 346 -20.74 1.65 -1.92
CA LEU A 346 -21.82 1.77 -0.94
C LEU A 346 -21.90 0.50 -0.10
N ASN A 347 -21.61 0.64 1.20
CA ASN A 347 -21.94 -0.37 2.18
C ASN A 347 -22.35 0.29 3.50
N GLN A 348 -23.05 -0.44 4.35
CA GLN A 348 -23.47 0.05 5.67
C GLN A 348 -22.32 -0.04 6.69
N GLY A 349 -21.10 0.34 6.33
CA GLY A 349 -19.93 0.20 7.17
C GLY A 349 -18.91 1.33 7.00
N TYR A 350 -17.73 1.16 7.57
CA TYR A 350 -16.60 2.06 7.38
C TYR A 350 -15.79 1.65 6.16
N ASP A 351 -15.73 2.51 5.16
CA ASP A 351 -14.91 2.35 4.00
C ASP A 351 -13.74 3.35 4.02
N TYR A 352 -12.59 2.91 3.57
CA TYR A 352 -11.36 3.72 3.50
C TYR A 352 -10.60 3.40 2.22
N CYS A 353 -10.10 4.41 1.54
CA CYS A 353 -9.21 4.24 0.39
C CYS A 353 -7.75 4.46 0.80
N GLY A 354 -6.93 3.41 0.71
CA GLY A 354 -5.52 3.46 1.06
C GLY A 354 -4.68 4.14 -0.02
N ASN A 355 -4.90 3.80 -1.30
CA ASN A 355 -4.20 4.42 -2.42
C ASN A 355 -4.92 4.22 -3.76
N ILE A 356 -4.61 5.14 -4.70
CA ILE A 356 -5.00 5.08 -6.11
C ILE A 356 -3.76 5.20 -6.97
N LYS A 357 -3.61 4.34 -7.98
CA LYS A 357 -2.50 4.40 -8.93
C LYS A 357 -3.00 4.30 -10.37
N PRO A 358 -2.40 5.06 -11.30
CA PRO A 358 -2.68 4.89 -12.71
C PRO A 358 -2.21 3.52 -13.20
N THR A 359 -2.87 2.98 -14.22
CA THR A 359 -2.54 1.68 -14.81
C THR A 359 -2.11 1.82 -16.26
N LEU A 360 -1.36 0.82 -16.78
CA LEU A 360 -0.79 0.86 -18.13
C LEU A 360 -1.83 0.95 -19.26
N ASP A 361 -3.05 0.49 -19.00
CA ASP A 361 -4.19 0.57 -19.94
C ASP A 361 -4.90 1.93 -19.93
N GLY A 362 -4.36 2.90 -19.19
CA GLY A 362 -4.86 4.27 -19.14
C GLY A 362 -5.96 4.52 -18.12
N GLY A 363 -6.34 3.52 -17.33
CA GLY A 363 -7.24 3.67 -16.20
C GLY A 363 -6.50 3.84 -14.87
N PHE A 364 -7.15 3.43 -13.79
CA PHE A 364 -6.51 3.40 -12.46
C PHE A 364 -6.92 2.13 -11.70
N ILE A 365 -6.17 1.84 -10.65
CA ILE A 365 -6.49 0.84 -9.64
C ILE A 365 -6.49 1.50 -8.26
N ALA A 366 -7.49 1.18 -7.45
CA ALA A 366 -7.61 1.65 -6.08
C ALA A 366 -7.69 0.48 -5.11
N VAL A 367 -7.16 0.66 -3.92
CA VAL A 367 -7.20 -0.32 -2.85
C VAL A 367 -7.61 0.34 -1.54
N GLY A 368 -8.20 -0.42 -0.65
CA GLY A 368 -8.58 0.09 0.65
C GLY A 368 -9.22 -0.95 1.55
N MET A 369 -10.02 -0.47 2.47
CA MET A 369 -10.75 -1.26 3.44
C MET A 369 -12.25 -1.09 3.22
N ASN A 370 -12.98 -2.19 3.30
CA ASN A 370 -14.42 -2.22 3.26
C ASN A 370 -14.96 -3.05 4.44
N SER A 371 -15.81 -2.46 5.26
CA SER A 371 -16.49 -3.19 6.34
C SER A 371 -17.92 -3.50 5.90
N VAL A 372 -18.13 -4.67 5.30
CA VAL A 372 -19.44 -5.10 4.77
C VAL A 372 -20.32 -5.60 5.89
N ILE A 373 -21.51 -5.01 6.05
CA ILE A 373 -22.63 -5.61 6.79
C ILE A 373 -23.50 -6.36 5.78
N VAL A 374 -23.41 -7.69 5.75
CA VAL A 374 -24.29 -8.54 4.96
C VAL A 374 -25.50 -8.95 5.80
N ASP A 375 -26.72 -8.65 5.31
CA ASP A 375 -28.02 -9.10 5.84
C ASP A 375 -28.38 -8.71 7.27
N GLY A 376 -28.05 -7.51 7.75
CA GLY A 376 -28.51 -6.99 9.04
C GLY A 376 -28.08 -7.83 10.26
N GLN A 377 -27.35 -8.88 10.05
CA GLN A 377 -26.72 -9.73 11.06
C GLN A 377 -25.31 -10.09 10.62
N ASN A 378 -24.36 -9.35 11.19
CA ASN A 378 -22.95 -9.66 11.21
C ASN A 378 -22.14 -9.39 9.91
N GLN A 379 -21.11 -8.63 10.13
CA GLN A 379 -19.85 -8.64 9.38
C GLN A 379 -19.56 -10.06 8.84
N LEU A 380 -19.15 -10.18 7.60
CA LEU A 380 -18.46 -11.40 7.16
C LEU A 380 -17.28 -11.60 8.13
N ASN A 381 -17.40 -12.58 9.00
CA ASN A 381 -16.42 -12.98 10.03
C ASN A 381 -15.89 -11.92 11.00
N GLY A 382 -16.62 -10.82 11.26
CA GLY A 382 -16.30 -9.91 12.37
C GLY A 382 -15.24 -8.84 12.10
N GLY A 383 -14.76 -8.64 10.86
CA GLY A 383 -13.72 -7.69 10.51
C GLY A 383 -14.04 -6.83 9.28
N SER A 384 -13.04 -6.13 8.79
CA SER A 384 -13.03 -5.46 7.48
C SER A 384 -12.32 -6.30 6.43
N ASN A 385 -12.56 -5.98 5.16
CA ASN A 385 -11.98 -6.68 4.03
C ASN A 385 -11.12 -5.72 3.18
N VAL A 386 -10.11 -6.24 2.51
CA VAL A 386 -9.40 -5.49 1.49
C VAL A 386 -10.27 -5.41 0.24
N PHE A 387 -10.61 -4.21 -0.21
CA PHE A 387 -11.18 -4.04 -1.55
C PHE A 387 -10.10 -3.68 -2.56
N VAL A 388 -10.29 -4.13 -3.81
CA VAL A 388 -9.52 -3.68 -4.96
C VAL A 388 -10.49 -3.35 -6.09
N LEU A 389 -10.42 -2.11 -6.57
CA LEU A 389 -11.21 -1.58 -7.68
C LEU A 389 -10.29 -1.27 -8.86
N LYS A 390 -10.54 -1.86 -10.03
CA LYS A 390 -9.89 -1.53 -11.29
C LYS A 390 -10.88 -0.85 -12.22
N VAL A 391 -10.51 0.33 -12.70
CA VAL A 391 -11.29 1.14 -13.65
C VAL A 391 -10.53 1.22 -14.97
N ASN A 392 -11.27 1.20 -16.08
CA ASN A 392 -10.71 1.23 -17.43
C ASN A 392 -10.18 2.61 -17.84
N GLY A 393 -9.32 2.61 -18.87
CA GLY A 393 -8.77 3.82 -19.48
C GLY A 393 -9.77 4.66 -20.29
N ASP A 394 -11.00 4.18 -20.53
CA ASP A 394 -12.08 4.97 -21.11
C ASP A 394 -12.88 5.75 -20.06
N GLY A 395 -12.45 5.68 -18.77
CA GLY A 395 -13.15 6.30 -17.67
C GLY A 395 -14.49 5.66 -17.32
N SER A 396 -14.87 4.56 -17.99
CA SER A 396 -16.09 3.85 -17.65
C SER A 396 -15.93 3.14 -16.32
N ALA A 397 -16.70 3.59 -15.33
CA ALA A 397 -16.79 2.94 -14.04
C ALA A 397 -17.49 1.59 -14.15
N TYR A 398 -17.19 0.70 -13.20
CA TYR A 398 -18.00 -0.47 -12.95
C TYR A 398 -19.39 -0.02 -12.50
N VAL A 399 -20.40 -0.22 -13.37
CA VAL A 399 -21.78 -0.09 -12.92
C VAL A 399 -22.09 -1.37 -12.14
N GLN A 400 -22.44 -1.21 -10.89
CA GLN A 400 -22.77 -2.30 -9.95
C GLN A 400 -24.07 -3.01 -10.39
N THR A 401 -24.00 -3.82 -11.44
CA THR A 401 -25.11 -4.69 -11.87
C THR A 401 -24.87 -6.16 -11.61
N ASP A 402 -23.60 -6.54 -11.36
CA ASP A 402 -23.24 -7.92 -11.03
C ASP A 402 -22.49 -7.95 -9.70
N THR A 403 -23.25 -8.07 -8.62
CA THR A 403 -22.72 -8.38 -7.29
C THR A 403 -22.25 -9.84 -7.26
N VAL A 404 -21.19 -10.14 -7.99
CA VAL A 404 -20.42 -11.36 -7.72
C VAL A 404 -19.38 -11.02 -6.67
N PHE A 405 -19.81 -11.01 -5.42
CA PHE A 405 -18.89 -11.04 -4.29
C PHE A 405 -18.16 -12.39 -4.32
N THR A 406 -17.07 -12.46 -5.02
CA THR A 406 -16.13 -13.52 -4.74
C THR A 406 -15.33 -13.08 -3.52
N THR A 407 -15.83 -13.43 -2.35
CA THR A 407 -14.99 -13.50 -1.14
C THR A 407 -13.92 -14.53 -1.44
N GLN A 408 -12.83 -14.12 -2.04
CA GLN A 408 -11.63 -14.91 -2.02
C GLN A 408 -11.06 -14.67 -0.63
N GLN A 409 -11.22 -15.64 0.25
CA GLN A 409 -10.46 -15.67 1.48
C GLN A 409 -9.02 -15.35 1.11
N LEU A 410 -8.34 -14.55 1.92
CA LEU A 410 -6.89 -14.53 1.96
C LEU A 410 -6.42 -15.92 2.44
N VAL A 411 -6.92 -16.97 1.74
CA VAL A 411 -6.71 -18.37 2.05
C VAL A 411 -5.41 -18.79 1.43
N GLY A 412 -4.57 -19.23 2.23
CA GLY A 412 -3.25 -19.73 1.92
C GLY A 412 -2.25 -19.25 2.94
N LEU A 413 -2.73 -18.44 3.85
CA LEU A 413 -2.03 -18.12 5.06
C LEU A 413 -2.57 -19.07 6.14
N ASP A 414 -2.17 -20.32 6.05
CA ASP A 414 -2.03 -21.09 7.27
C ASP A 414 -1.19 -20.23 8.21
N PRO A 415 -1.64 -20.01 9.46
CA PRO A 415 -0.83 -19.28 10.42
C PRO A 415 0.57 -19.90 10.38
N LEU A 416 1.57 -19.12 9.97
CA LEU A 416 2.97 -19.56 9.96
C LEU A 416 3.44 -19.93 11.38
N PHE A 417 2.55 -19.82 12.39
CA PHE A 417 2.85 -19.99 13.80
C PHE A 417 1.78 -20.69 14.64
N GLU A 418 1.01 -21.62 14.10
CA GLU A 418 0.49 -22.64 14.99
C GLU A 418 1.39 -23.88 14.92
N GLY A 419 2.20 -23.99 15.94
CA GLY A 419 2.79 -25.24 16.40
C GLY A 419 4.00 -25.70 15.60
N ILE A 420 5.14 -25.52 16.24
CA ILE A 420 6.35 -26.29 16.01
C ILE A 420 7.13 -25.82 14.79
N GLN A 421 7.99 -24.83 15.01
CA GLN A 421 9.09 -24.54 14.08
C GLN A 421 9.87 -25.82 13.82
N VAL A 422 9.77 -26.36 12.62
CA VAL A 422 10.71 -27.37 12.17
C VAL A 422 11.95 -26.64 11.67
N LEU A 423 12.99 -26.60 12.50
CA LEU A 423 14.28 -26.09 12.09
C LEU A 423 14.97 -27.12 11.20
N MET A 424 15.35 -26.68 10.01
CA MET A 424 16.08 -27.48 9.04
C MET A 424 17.45 -26.85 8.80
N TYR A 425 18.53 -27.54 9.15
CA TYR A 425 19.88 -27.01 9.02
C TYR A 425 20.95 -28.09 8.83
N PRO A 426 22.12 -27.77 8.25
CA PRO A 426 22.41 -26.53 7.55
C PRO A 426 21.70 -26.46 6.20
N ASN A 427 21.44 -25.26 5.71
CA ASN A 427 21.01 -25.02 4.34
C ASN A 427 21.78 -23.77 3.82
N PRO A 428 22.72 -23.92 2.87
CA PRO A 428 23.06 -25.13 2.09
C PRO A 428 23.65 -26.28 2.91
N VAL A 429 23.37 -27.52 2.48
CA VAL A 429 23.81 -28.75 3.13
C VAL A 429 24.90 -29.47 2.29
N ALA A 430 25.94 -29.97 2.98
CA ALA A 430 26.97 -30.77 2.32
C ALA A 430 26.73 -32.27 2.45
N THR A 431 26.50 -32.78 3.65
CA THR A 431 26.42 -34.21 3.92
C THR A 431 25.21 -34.67 4.73
N VAL A 432 24.86 -33.89 5.78
CA VAL A 432 23.80 -34.28 6.71
C VAL A 432 22.87 -33.12 6.94
N LEU A 433 21.59 -33.33 6.77
CA LEU A 433 20.51 -32.40 7.05
C LEU A 433 19.87 -32.74 8.38
N HIS A 434 19.80 -31.79 9.29
CA HIS A 434 19.16 -31.92 10.60
C HIS A 434 17.76 -31.35 10.57
N PHE A 435 16.84 -32.04 11.23
CA PHE A 435 15.50 -31.56 11.52
C PHE A 435 15.33 -31.47 13.04
N ASN A 436 14.80 -30.37 13.50
CA ASN A 436 14.51 -30.16 14.91
C ASN A 436 13.17 -29.45 15.06
N TRP A 437 12.31 -29.91 15.95
CA TRP A 437 11.05 -29.26 16.32
C TRP A 437 10.67 -29.57 17.76
N GLU A 438 9.85 -28.72 18.33
CA GLU A 438 9.24 -28.93 19.63
C GLU A 438 7.92 -29.69 19.49
N GLY A 439 7.70 -30.71 20.32
CA GLY A 439 6.50 -31.53 20.36
C GLY A 439 6.74 -33.01 20.06
N SER A 440 5.73 -33.83 20.37
CA SER A 440 5.79 -35.29 20.23
C SER A 440 5.04 -35.85 19.02
N GLU A 441 4.46 -34.97 18.18
CA GLU A 441 3.73 -35.44 17.01
C GLU A 441 4.67 -35.85 15.87
N ALA A 442 4.33 -36.92 15.20
CA ALA A 442 5.06 -37.40 14.05
C ALA A 442 4.88 -36.45 12.87
N LYS A 443 6.00 -36.06 12.22
CA LYS A 443 6.01 -35.24 11.01
C LYS A 443 6.39 -36.11 9.81
N LEU A 444 5.60 -36.03 8.76
CA LEU A 444 5.94 -36.67 7.48
C LEU A 444 6.88 -35.74 6.71
N ILE A 445 8.10 -36.21 6.47
CA ILE A 445 9.13 -35.54 5.68
C ILE A 445 9.23 -36.20 4.31
N GLU A 446 9.06 -35.42 3.25
CA GLU A 446 9.27 -35.86 1.87
C GLU A 446 10.29 -34.92 1.22
N ILE A 447 11.26 -35.45 0.49
CA ILE A 447 12.23 -34.63 -0.25
C ILE A 447 12.11 -34.99 -1.73
N HIS A 448 11.93 -33.98 -2.56
CA HIS A 448 11.75 -34.11 -4.00
C HIS A 448 12.88 -33.37 -4.72
N ASP A 449 13.25 -33.84 -5.91
CA ASP A 449 14.10 -33.11 -6.83
C ASP A 449 13.34 -31.97 -7.54
N VAL A 450 14.04 -31.19 -8.36
CA VAL A 450 13.45 -30.05 -9.08
C VAL A 450 12.37 -30.41 -10.11
N VAL A 451 12.30 -31.68 -10.54
CA VAL A 451 11.26 -32.18 -11.45
C VAL A 451 10.12 -32.88 -10.72
N GLY A 452 10.16 -32.94 -9.38
CA GLY A 452 9.11 -33.50 -8.54
C GLY A 452 9.24 -34.96 -8.22
N ASN A 453 10.36 -35.64 -8.56
CA ASN A 453 10.59 -37.02 -8.17
C ASN A 453 10.86 -37.10 -6.67
N LEU A 454 10.20 -38.07 -6.02
CA LEU A 454 10.39 -38.34 -4.59
C LEU A 454 11.76 -39.00 -4.36
N MET A 455 12.64 -38.32 -3.64
CA MET A 455 13.98 -38.78 -3.30
C MET A 455 14.04 -39.41 -1.91
N HIS A 456 13.23 -38.94 -0.96
CA HIS A 456 13.16 -39.47 0.39
C HIS A 456 11.77 -39.27 1.00
N ARG A 457 11.32 -40.20 1.82
CA ARG A 457 10.06 -40.13 2.57
C ARG A 457 10.20 -40.85 3.89
N GLU A 458 9.99 -40.14 4.99
CA GLU A 458 10.07 -40.74 6.33
C GLU A 458 9.12 -39.99 7.27
N SER A 459 8.56 -40.72 8.26
CA SER A 459 7.78 -40.15 9.35
C SER A 459 8.64 -40.07 10.60
N MET A 460 8.93 -38.87 11.04
CA MET A 460 9.84 -38.62 12.18
C MET A 460 9.02 -38.16 13.39
N THR A 461 9.32 -38.71 14.58
CA THR A 461 8.63 -38.41 15.83
C THR A 461 9.45 -37.50 16.76
N THR A 462 10.71 -37.26 16.46
CA THR A 462 11.65 -36.42 17.21
C THR A 462 12.66 -35.82 16.26
N SER A 463 13.53 -34.94 16.78
CA SER A 463 14.68 -34.43 16.01
C SER A 463 15.50 -35.54 15.41
N GLN A 464 15.68 -35.55 14.11
CA GLN A 464 16.40 -36.58 13.34
C GLN A 464 17.25 -35.96 12.24
N THR A 465 18.06 -36.82 11.60
CA THR A 465 18.97 -36.38 10.53
C THR A 465 18.80 -37.26 9.30
N ILE A 466 18.92 -36.65 8.13
CA ILE A 466 18.97 -37.32 6.84
C ILE A 466 20.35 -37.17 6.23
N ALA A 467 20.98 -38.29 5.86
CA ALA A 467 22.26 -38.29 5.17
C ALA A 467 22.04 -38.02 3.66
N LEU A 468 22.74 -37.03 3.15
CA LEU A 468 22.68 -36.55 1.76
C LEU A 468 24.03 -36.74 1.03
N ASP A 469 24.97 -37.46 1.62
CA ASP A 469 26.34 -37.66 1.08
C ASP A 469 26.36 -38.29 -0.32
N LYS A 470 25.33 -39.06 -0.67
CA LYS A 470 25.19 -39.73 -1.96
C LYS A 470 24.31 -38.99 -2.97
N TRP A 471 23.80 -37.81 -2.57
CA TRP A 471 22.90 -37.07 -3.41
C TRP A 471 23.67 -36.09 -4.33
N PRO A 472 23.27 -35.94 -5.60
CA PRO A 472 23.85 -34.93 -6.48
C PRO A 472 23.77 -33.53 -5.89
N GLN A 473 24.72 -32.69 -6.28
CA GLN A 473 24.59 -31.25 -6.00
C GLN A 473 23.41 -30.67 -6.75
N GLY A 474 22.65 -29.81 -6.11
CA GLY A 474 21.46 -29.22 -6.72
C GLY A 474 20.46 -28.66 -5.73
N VAL A 475 19.33 -28.25 -6.25
CA VAL A 475 18.19 -27.77 -5.45
C VAL A 475 17.19 -28.92 -5.29
N TYR A 476 16.70 -29.06 -4.07
CA TYR A 476 15.66 -30.01 -3.70
C TYR A 476 14.55 -29.28 -2.96
N TYR A 477 13.40 -29.91 -2.80
CA TYR A 477 12.29 -29.39 -2.04
C TYR A 477 11.93 -30.36 -0.92
N VAL A 478 12.05 -29.89 0.32
CA VAL A 478 11.64 -30.65 1.51
C VAL A 478 10.18 -30.32 1.80
N ARG A 479 9.32 -31.30 1.78
CA ARG A 479 7.91 -31.15 2.10
C ARG A 479 7.64 -31.73 3.50
N ILE A 480 7.08 -30.89 4.38
CA ILE A 480 6.77 -31.24 5.76
C ILE A 480 5.28 -30.93 6.00
N ASN A 481 4.48 -31.93 6.30
CA ASN A 481 3.03 -31.80 6.47
C ASN A 481 2.35 -30.99 5.34
N GLY A 482 2.78 -31.24 4.10
CA GLY A 482 2.22 -30.59 2.92
C GLY A 482 2.89 -29.27 2.52
N ARG A 483 3.80 -28.70 3.32
CA ARG A 483 4.58 -27.48 3.01
C ARG A 483 5.92 -27.82 2.40
N SER A 484 6.36 -27.01 1.43
CA SER A 484 7.62 -27.19 0.71
C SER A 484 8.64 -26.12 1.06
N TYR A 485 9.86 -26.53 1.39
CA TYR A 485 10.99 -25.68 1.74
C TYR A 485 12.15 -25.98 0.77
N PRO A 486 12.79 -24.97 0.20
CA PRO A 486 13.94 -25.18 -0.67
C PRO A 486 15.14 -25.67 0.15
N LEU A 487 15.87 -26.63 -0.41
CA LEU A 487 17.10 -27.21 0.15
C LEU A 487 18.19 -27.15 -0.92
N ILE A 488 19.29 -26.52 -0.61
CA ILE A 488 20.47 -26.43 -1.49
C ILE A 488 21.49 -27.47 -1.03
N LYS A 489 21.85 -28.41 -1.92
CA LYS A 489 22.88 -29.43 -1.72
C LYS A 489 24.17 -29.01 -2.46
N HIS A 490 25.24 -28.84 -1.70
CA HIS A 490 26.61 -28.62 -2.22
C HIS A 490 27.36 -29.89 -2.45
#